data_f6fcd355814c74836d6d2dad16effd92
#
_entry.id   f6fcd355814c74836d6d2dad16effd92
#
_cell.length_a   1.000
_cell.length_b   1.000
_cell.length_c   1.000
_cell.angle_alpha   90.00
_cell.angle_beta   90.00
_cell.angle_gamma   90.00
#
_symmetry.space_group_name_H-M   'P 1'
#
loop_
_entity.id
_entity.type
_entity.pdbx_description
1 polymer ?
#
loop_
_entity_poly.entity_id
_entity_poly.type
_entity_poly.pdbx_seq_one_letter_code
_entity_poly.pdbx_strand_id
1 'polypeptide(L)'
;MAIADIGAGSGLFSRLFVKKVGPTGKVFALDIIESFVEHINKTARENNLDNLYGIVSNENSLGLKPNSIDMAFLCDTYHHLEYPYKVLESVKRALRDKGRLIIIEFEKNRNLVPPHIYRELRTDKIGTIAEVETSGFRLIEEIKLLKQSYMLIFAGDRFSKP
;
A
#
# COMPACT_ATOMS: atom_id res chain seq x y z
N MET A 1 10.03 -9.30 -9.81
CA MET A 1 9.31 -8.82 -8.62
C MET A 1 8.06 -8.07 -9.06
N ALA A 2 6.93 -8.28 -8.38
CA ALA A 2 5.68 -7.59 -8.65
C ALA A 2 5.25 -6.78 -7.41
N ILE A 3 4.94 -5.50 -7.59
CA ILE A 3 4.59 -4.56 -6.52
C ILE A 3 3.19 -4.01 -6.77
N ALA A 4 2.37 -3.93 -5.74
CA ALA A 4 1.13 -3.15 -5.72
C ALA A 4 1.34 -1.88 -4.91
N ASP A 5 1.19 -0.73 -5.55
CA ASP A 5 1.18 0.61 -4.96
C ASP A 5 -0.29 1.00 -4.76
N ILE A 6 -0.76 0.98 -3.51
CA ILE A 6 -2.18 1.11 -3.14
C ILE A 6 -2.44 2.53 -2.67
N GLY A 7 -3.40 3.22 -3.30
CA GLY A 7 -3.58 4.65 -3.17
C GLY A 7 -2.45 5.40 -3.87
N ALA A 8 -2.16 5.01 -5.12
CA ALA A 8 -1.00 5.48 -5.86
C ALA A 8 -1.02 6.99 -6.18
N GLY A 9 -2.19 7.64 -6.11
CA GLY A 9 -2.36 9.06 -6.39
C GLY A 9 -1.78 9.46 -7.75
N SER A 10 -0.81 10.36 -7.75
CA SER A 10 -0.11 10.79 -8.98
C SER A 10 0.87 9.75 -9.55
N GLY A 11 1.05 8.60 -8.91
CA GLY A 11 1.98 7.55 -9.32
C GLY A 11 3.45 7.85 -9.03
N LEU A 12 3.73 8.69 -8.02
CA LEU A 12 5.11 9.04 -7.65
C LEU A 12 5.92 7.80 -7.29
N PHE A 13 5.44 7.02 -6.32
CA PHE A 13 6.11 5.79 -5.88
C PHE A 13 6.08 4.71 -6.95
N SER A 14 4.97 4.59 -7.68
CA SER A 14 4.84 3.65 -8.79
C SER A 14 5.98 3.80 -9.81
N ARG A 15 6.31 5.03 -10.23
CA ARG A 15 7.43 5.30 -11.17
C ARG A 15 8.80 4.99 -10.56
N LEU A 16 8.98 5.20 -9.25
CA LEU A 16 10.20 4.80 -8.56
C LEU A 16 10.34 3.28 -8.48
N PHE A 17 9.25 2.58 -8.22
CA PHE A 17 9.22 1.12 -8.20
C PHE A 17 9.53 0.51 -9.57
N VAL A 18 9.00 1.06 -10.66
CA VAL A 18 9.32 0.62 -12.02
C VAL A 18 10.83 0.57 -12.25
N LYS A 19 11.55 1.63 -11.86
CA LYS A 19 13.00 1.69 -11.96
C LYS A 19 13.71 0.62 -11.12
N LYS A 20 13.15 0.29 -9.95
CA LYS A 20 13.74 -0.66 -9.00
C LYS A 20 13.48 -2.11 -9.37
N VAL A 21 12.30 -2.44 -9.86
CA VAL A 21 11.96 -3.83 -10.24
C VAL A 21 12.59 -4.24 -11.58
N GLY A 22 12.98 -3.26 -12.39
CA GLY A 22 13.58 -3.50 -13.72
C GLY A 22 12.56 -4.01 -14.75
N PRO A 23 13.02 -4.32 -15.98
CA PRO A 23 12.13 -4.60 -17.12
C PRO A 23 11.30 -5.88 -16.98
N THR A 24 11.73 -6.83 -16.17
CA THR A 24 11.01 -8.09 -15.92
C THR A 24 10.07 -8.03 -14.72
N GLY A 25 10.15 -6.96 -13.94
CA GLY A 25 9.23 -6.71 -12.84
C GLY A 25 7.92 -6.10 -13.30
N LYS A 26 6.94 -6.01 -12.38
CA LYS A 26 5.63 -5.39 -12.63
C LYS A 26 5.26 -4.47 -11.49
N VAL A 27 4.64 -3.34 -11.82
CA VAL A 27 4.08 -2.40 -10.84
C VAL A 27 2.60 -2.19 -11.15
N PHE A 28 1.75 -2.52 -10.20
CA PHE A 28 0.32 -2.25 -10.23
C PHE A 28 0.06 -1.01 -9.37
N ALA A 29 -0.27 0.09 -10.02
CA ALA A 29 -0.63 1.35 -9.37
C ALA A 29 -2.17 1.38 -9.21
N LEU A 30 -2.64 1.21 -7.98
CA LEU A 30 -4.06 1.11 -7.68
C LEU A 30 -4.55 2.39 -7.01
N ASP A 31 -5.66 2.91 -7.51
CA ASP A 31 -6.37 4.02 -6.87
C ASP A 31 -7.87 3.87 -7.10
N ILE A 32 -8.70 4.42 -6.21
CA ILE A 32 -10.16 4.47 -6.38
C ILE A 32 -10.58 5.64 -7.27
N ILE A 33 -9.71 6.63 -7.47
CA ILE A 33 -9.97 7.82 -8.26
C ILE A 33 -9.52 7.58 -9.70
N GLU A 34 -10.47 7.44 -10.61
CA GLU A 34 -10.25 7.11 -12.02
C GLU A 34 -9.29 8.09 -12.72
N SER A 35 -9.40 9.39 -12.45
CA SER A 35 -8.53 10.40 -13.06
C SER A 35 -7.06 10.26 -12.69
N PHE A 36 -6.74 9.76 -11.49
CA PHE A 36 -5.37 9.42 -11.12
C PHE A 36 -4.85 8.23 -11.92
N VAL A 37 -5.68 7.20 -12.06
CA VAL A 37 -5.32 6.01 -12.84
C VAL A 37 -5.11 6.34 -14.32
N GLU A 38 -5.97 7.18 -14.89
CA GLU A 38 -5.81 7.69 -16.26
C GLU A 38 -4.49 8.46 -16.43
N HIS A 39 -4.16 9.34 -15.47
CA HIS A 39 -2.90 10.08 -15.46
C HIS A 39 -1.69 9.13 -15.38
N ILE A 40 -1.73 8.11 -14.52
CA ILE A 40 -0.68 7.10 -14.41
C ILE A 40 -0.51 6.36 -15.73
N ASN A 41 -1.59 5.88 -16.33
CA ASN A 41 -1.56 5.13 -17.58
C ASN A 41 -1.09 6.02 -18.76
N LYS A 42 -1.47 7.28 -18.78
CA LYS A 42 -0.93 8.27 -19.75
C LYS A 42 0.56 8.44 -19.58
N THR A 43 1.01 8.70 -18.35
CA THR A 43 2.44 8.87 -18.01
C THR A 43 3.25 7.61 -18.35
N ALA A 44 2.71 6.43 -18.13
CA ALA A 44 3.35 5.16 -18.48
C ALA A 44 3.60 5.07 -19.99
N ARG A 45 2.58 5.37 -20.82
CA ARG A 45 2.74 5.37 -22.28
C ARG A 45 3.75 6.41 -22.77
N GLU A 46 3.67 7.64 -22.27
CA GLU A 46 4.55 8.74 -22.69
C GLU A 46 6.03 8.48 -22.35
N ASN A 47 6.30 7.68 -21.33
CA ASN A 47 7.66 7.37 -20.87
C ASN A 47 8.10 5.93 -21.18
N ASN A 48 7.35 5.18 -21.99
CA ASN A 48 7.63 3.79 -22.35
C ASN A 48 7.85 2.87 -21.12
N LEU A 49 6.99 3.03 -20.10
CA LEU A 49 7.01 2.21 -18.88
C LEU A 49 6.06 1.02 -19.06
N ASP A 50 6.44 0.05 -19.87
CA ASP A 50 5.59 -1.10 -20.28
C ASP A 50 5.21 -2.03 -19.12
N ASN A 51 5.87 -1.90 -17.98
CA ASN A 51 5.64 -2.70 -16.78
C ASN A 51 4.93 -1.93 -15.64
N LEU A 52 4.37 -0.76 -15.94
CA LEU A 52 3.50 0.03 -15.05
C LEU A 52 2.04 -0.09 -15.51
N TYR A 53 1.18 -0.55 -14.62
CA TYR A 53 -0.25 -0.76 -14.86
C TYR A 53 -1.08 0.03 -13.87
N GLY A 54 -1.73 1.09 -14.30
CA GLY A 54 -2.74 1.80 -13.52
C GLY A 54 -4.06 1.02 -13.54
N ILE A 55 -4.61 0.75 -12.37
CA ILE A 55 -5.83 -0.05 -12.17
C ILE A 55 -6.78 0.70 -11.24
N VAL A 56 -8.01 0.91 -11.68
CA VAL A 56 -9.07 1.43 -10.79
C VAL A 56 -9.47 0.29 -9.84
N SER A 57 -9.24 0.51 -8.56
CA SER A 57 -9.66 -0.39 -7.47
C SER A 57 -10.97 0.11 -6.85
N ASN A 58 -11.47 -0.60 -5.86
CA ASN A 58 -12.60 -0.14 -5.08
C ASN A 58 -12.28 -0.15 -3.58
N GLU A 59 -13.17 0.43 -2.78
CA GLU A 59 -12.99 0.60 -1.33
C GLU A 59 -12.86 -0.72 -0.55
N ASN A 60 -13.21 -1.85 -1.16
CA ASN A 60 -13.25 -3.15 -0.51
C ASN A 60 -12.20 -4.14 -1.05
N SER A 61 -11.61 -3.88 -2.22
CA SER A 61 -10.77 -4.87 -2.90
C SER A 61 -9.82 -4.23 -3.89
N LEU A 62 -8.62 -4.79 -3.97
CA LEU A 62 -7.61 -4.42 -4.97
C LEU A 62 -7.96 -4.89 -6.39
N GLY A 63 -8.85 -5.88 -6.55
CA GLY A 63 -9.13 -6.50 -7.84
C GLY A 63 -7.98 -7.34 -8.42
N LEU A 64 -6.90 -7.56 -7.66
CA LEU A 64 -5.75 -8.35 -8.12
C LEU A 64 -6.00 -9.86 -7.98
N LYS A 65 -5.33 -10.62 -8.87
CA LYS A 65 -5.36 -12.10 -8.82
C LYS A 65 -4.67 -12.61 -7.56
N PRO A 66 -5.09 -13.76 -7.00
CA PRO A 66 -4.37 -14.40 -5.92
C PRO A 66 -2.92 -14.69 -6.30
N ASN A 67 -2.01 -14.59 -5.33
CA ASN A 67 -0.58 -14.90 -5.51
C ASN A 67 0.08 -14.16 -6.68
N SER A 68 -0.27 -12.90 -6.90
CA SER A 68 0.20 -12.11 -8.06
C SER A 68 1.27 -11.09 -7.72
N ILE A 69 1.42 -10.71 -6.44
CA ILE A 69 2.36 -9.68 -6.01
C ILE A 69 3.33 -10.19 -4.94
N ASP A 70 4.51 -9.59 -4.90
CA ASP A 70 5.55 -9.87 -3.89
C ASP A 70 5.54 -8.81 -2.78
N MET A 71 5.01 -7.62 -3.07
CA MET A 71 4.92 -6.51 -2.13
C MET A 71 3.63 -5.72 -2.36
N ALA A 72 2.93 -5.41 -1.28
CA ALA A 72 1.89 -4.39 -1.21
C ALA A 72 2.46 -3.18 -0.45
N PHE A 73 2.24 -1.98 -0.98
CA PHE A 73 2.77 -0.74 -0.43
C PHE A 73 1.65 0.28 -0.30
N LEU A 74 1.54 0.89 0.89
CA LEU A 74 0.67 2.02 1.18
C LEU A 74 1.52 3.13 1.79
N CYS A 75 1.42 4.33 1.24
CA CYS A 75 2.07 5.51 1.80
C CYS A 75 1.07 6.65 1.90
N ASP A 76 0.83 7.15 3.11
CA ASP A 76 -0.13 8.22 3.38
C ASP A 76 -1.53 7.89 2.82
N THR A 77 -1.95 6.64 3.01
CA THR A 77 -3.17 6.08 2.41
C THR A 77 -3.98 5.23 3.39
N TYR A 78 -3.32 4.55 4.33
CA TYR A 78 -3.98 3.60 5.22
C TYR A 78 -5.11 4.26 6.04
N HIS A 79 -4.92 5.48 6.46
CA HIS A 79 -5.91 6.24 7.21
C HIS A 79 -7.16 6.60 6.40
N HIS A 80 -7.09 6.58 5.06
CA HIS A 80 -8.23 6.82 4.17
C HIS A 80 -9.06 5.56 3.89
N LEU A 81 -8.61 4.37 4.30
CA LEU A 81 -9.35 3.14 4.04
C LEU A 81 -10.66 3.11 4.82
N GLU A 82 -11.78 3.13 4.11
CA GLU A 82 -13.13 3.02 4.72
C GLU A 82 -13.38 1.61 5.24
N TYR A 83 -12.90 0.59 4.50
CA TYR A 83 -13.06 -0.83 4.85
C TYR A 83 -11.69 -1.53 5.02
N PRO A 84 -10.86 -1.14 6.01
CA PRO A 84 -9.48 -1.61 6.11
C PRO A 84 -9.36 -3.14 6.18
N TYR A 85 -10.25 -3.82 6.89
CA TYR A 85 -10.22 -5.29 6.99
C TYR A 85 -10.47 -5.98 5.65
N LYS A 86 -11.38 -5.48 4.81
CA LYS A 86 -11.64 -6.03 3.48
C LYS A 86 -10.48 -5.79 2.53
N VAL A 87 -9.90 -4.58 2.57
CA VAL A 87 -8.71 -4.27 1.79
C VAL A 87 -7.54 -5.16 2.21
N LEU A 88 -7.29 -5.32 3.51
CA LEU A 88 -6.23 -6.18 4.04
C LEU A 88 -6.42 -7.66 3.67
N GLU A 89 -7.66 -8.16 3.68
CA GLU A 89 -7.98 -9.51 3.18
C GLU A 89 -7.64 -9.64 1.68
N SER A 90 -7.99 -8.64 0.89
CA SER A 90 -7.66 -8.58 -0.53
C SER A 90 -6.14 -8.52 -0.77
N VAL A 91 -5.39 -7.75 0.03
CA VAL A 91 -3.93 -7.71 0.03
C VAL A 91 -3.36 -9.08 0.34
N LYS A 92 -3.83 -9.72 1.42
CA LYS A 92 -3.35 -11.05 1.86
C LYS A 92 -3.55 -12.10 0.77
N ARG A 93 -4.70 -12.07 0.09
CA ARG A 93 -4.99 -12.97 -1.04
C ARG A 93 -4.06 -12.73 -2.24
N ALA A 94 -3.75 -11.47 -2.55
CA ALA A 94 -2.92 -11.10 -3.68
C ALA A 94 -1.43 -11.39 -3.46
N LEU A 95 -0.96 -11.33 -2.22
CA LEU A 95 0.44 -11.60 -1.86
C LEU A 95 0.83 -13.06 -2.14
N ARG A 96 2.04 -13.25 -2.68
CA ARG A 96 2.71 -14.56 -2.76
C ARG A 96 3.24 -14.98 -1.39
N ASP A 97 3.65 -16.25 -1.29
CA ASP A 97 4.40 -16.73 -0.14
C ASP A 97 5.65 -15.87 0.06
N LYS A 98 5.91 -15.49 1.32
CA LYS A 98 6.99 -14.56 1.70
C LYS A 98 6.78 -13.11 1.23
N GLY A 99 5.63 -12.78 0.63
CA GLY A 99 5.28 -11.40 0.28
C GLY A 99 5.22 -10.50 1.51
N ARG A 100 5.35 -9.19 1.29
CA ARG A 100 5.36 -8.18 2.35
C ARG A 100 4.29 -7.13 2.13
N LEU A 101 3.70 -6.71 3.24
CA LEU A 101 2.88 -5.49 3.30
C LEU A 101 3.72 -4.40 3.98
N ILE A 102 3.84 -3.25 3.33
CA ILE A 102 4.56 -2.09 3.84
C ILE A 102 3.57 -0.94 3.96
N ILE A 103 3.51 -0.34 5.15
CA ILE A 103 2.67 0.81 5.43
C ILE A 103 3.56 1.94 5.95
N ILE A 104 3.50 3.10 5.28
CA ILE A 104 4.11 4.34 5.73
C ILE A 104 2.98 5.29 6.09
N GLU A 105 3.00 5.80 7.33
CA GLU A 105 1.98 6.69 7.86
C GLU A 105 2.55 7.76 8.78
N PHE A 106 1.75 8.78 9.02
CA PHE A 106 2.06 9.81 9.99
C PHE A 106 1.83 9.34 11.43
N GLU A 107 2.69 9.80 12.34
CA GLU A 107 2.45 9.69 13.78
C GLU A 107 1.23 10.53 14.17
N LYS A 108 0.22 9.92 14.79
CA LYS A 108 -0.95 10.65 15.30
C LYS A 108 -0.60 11.45 16.55
N ASN A 109 0.21 12.47 16.35
CA ASN A 109 0.72 13.35 17.40
C ASN A 109 0.57 14.82 16.99
N ARG A 110 -0.24 15.59 17.73
CA ARG A 110 -0.54 17.01 17.44
C ARG A 110 0.68 17.92 17.41
N ASN A 111 1.77 17.51 18.06
CA ASN A 111 3.02 18.29 18.09
C ASN A 111 3.94 17.98 16.90
N LEU A 112 3.64 16.94 16.11
CA LEU A 112 4.48 16.45 15.02
C LEU A 112 3.87 16.67 13.65
N VAL A 113 2.56 16.73 13.55
CA VAL A 113 1.84 16.87 12.27
C VAL A 113 0.90 18.06 12.29
N PRO A 114 0.62 18.69 11.12
CA PRO A 114 -0.35 19.77 11.00
C PRO A 114 -1.75 19.36 11.47
N PRO A 115 -2.58 20.31 11.97
CA PRO A 115 -3.91 19.99 12.50
C PRO A 115 -4.86 19.30 11.53
N HIS A 116 -4.74 19.57 10.22
CA HIS A 116 -5.57 18.90 9.21
C HIS A 116 -5.17 17.44 9.08
N ILE A 117 -3.87 17.11 8.97
CA ILE A 117 -3.37 15.74 8.93
C ILE A 117 -3.80 14.97 10.20
N TYR A 118 -3.61 15.57 11.38
CA TYR A 118 -4.02 14.93 12.64
C TYR A 118 -5.50 14.51 12.65
N ARG A 119 -6.39 15.32 12.06
CA ARG A 119 -7.82 15.03 12.01
C ARG A 119 -8.19 13.94 11.03
N GLU A 120 -7.42 13.79 9.96
CA GLU A 120 -7.63 12.76 8.94
C GLU A 120 -7.15 11.38 9.40
N LEU A 121 -6.15 11.33 10.29
CA LEU A 121 -5.65 10.07 10.82
C LEU A 121 -6.74 9.36 11.64
N ARG A 122 -7.33 8.32 11.08
CA ARG A 122 -8.39 7.51 11.70
C ARG A 122 -7.89 6.80 12.96
N THR A 123 -6.67 6.27 12.93
CA THR A 123 -6.04 5.53 14.03
C THR A 123 -4.59 5.99 14.24
N ASP A 124 -4.01 5.63 15.36
CA ASP A 124 -2.58 5.80 15.62
C ASP A 124 -1.78 4.56 15.17
N LYS A 125 -0.47 4.58 15.38
CA LYS A 125 0.43 3.48 15.02
C LYS A 125 0.05 2.17 15.71
N ILE A 126 -0.30 2.21 16.98
CA ILE A 126 -0.68 1.01 17.75
C ILE A 126 -1.96 0.41 17.19
N GLY A 127 -2.95 1.24 16.91
CA GLY A 127 -4.21 0.81 16.28
C GLY A 127 -3.99 0.27 14.87
N THR A 128 -3.13 0.89 14.07
CA THR A 128 -2.74 0.37 12.74
C THR A 128 -2.14 -1.03 12.84
N ILE A 129 -1.20 -1.24 13.77
CA ILE A 129 -0.59 -2.57 13.99
C ILE A 129 -1.67 -3.59 14.38
N ALA A 130 -2.53 -3.25 15.33
CA ALA A 130 -3.57 -4.17 15.82
C ALA A 130 -4.57 -4.56 14.71
N GLU A 131 -5.01 -3.62 13.86
CA GLU A 131 -5.90 -3.91 12.73
C GLU A 131 -5.25 -4.83 11.70
N VAL A 132 -3.97 -4.57 11.37
CA VAL A 132 -3.24 -5.38 10.38
C VAL A 132 -2.97 -6.78 10.91
N GLU A 133 -2.59 -6.92 12.19
CA GLU A 133 -2.38 -8.24 12.81
C GLU A 133 -3.68 -9.03 12.95
N THR A 134 -4.79 -8.38 13.31
CA THR A 134 -6.13 -9.02 13.35
C THR A 134 -6.53 -9.54 11.96
N SER A 135 -6.04 -8.93 10.88
CA SER A 135 -6.26 -9.38 9.50
C SER A 135 -5.35 -10.56 9.08
N GLY A 136 -4.56 -11.10 10.01
CA GLY A 136 -3.69 -12.26 9.80
C GLY A 136 -2.37 -11.91 9.11
N PHE A 137 -1.83 -10.79 9.47
CA PHE A 137 -0.44 -10.40 9.21
C PHE A 137 0.33 -10.43 10.53
N ARG A 138 1.65 -10.44 10.45
CA ARG A 138 2.55 -10.33 11.60
C ARG A 138 3.54 -9.20 11.36
N LEU A 139 3.66 -8.28 12.31
CA LEU A 139 4.67 -7.22 12.27
C LEU A 139 6.07 -7.86 12.30
N ILE A 140 6.93 -7.46 11.37
CA ILE A 140 8.33 -7.91 11.28
C ILE A 140 9.26 -6.81 11.75
N GLU A 141 9.00 -5.58 11.32
CA GLU A 141 9.90 -4.47 11.54
C GLU A 141 9.13 -3.16 11.61
N GLU A 142 9.57 -2.29 12.50
CA GLU A 142 9.18 -0.89 12.57
C GLU A 142 10.40 -0.02 12.30
N ILE A 143 10.28 0.91 11.36
CA ILE A 143 11.35 1.84 11.01
C ILE A 143 10.85 3.27 11.22
N LYS A 144 11.58 4.04 12.02
CA LYS A 144 11.33 5.46 12.16
C LYS A 144 11.97 6.20 10.99
N LEU A 145 11.16 6.62 10.03
CA LEU A 145 11.63 7.33 8.84
C LEU A 145 11.96 8.79 9.14
N LEU A 146 10.99 9.53 9.67
CA LEU A 146 11.08 10.95 10.01
C LEU A 146 10.49 11.17 11.41
N LYS A 147 10.60 12.40 11.95
CA LYS A 147 9.98 12.72 13.25
C LYS A 147 8.47 12.47 13.24
N GLN A 148 7.80 12.77 12.13
CA GLN A 148 6.35 12.73 11.98
C GLN A 148 5.82 11.47 11.30
N SER A 149 6.68 10.52 10.90
CA SER A 149 6.24 9.33 10.17
C SER A 149 6.98 8.07 10.55
N TYR A 150 6.31 6.95 10.40
CA TYR A 150 6.83 5.61 10.63
C TYR A 150 6.61 4.73 9.39
N MET A 151 7.38 3.66 9.30
CA MET A 151 7.17 2.58 8.35
C MET A 151 7.04 1.27 9.09
N LEU A 152 6.00 0.52 8.77
CA LEU A 152 5.72 -0.81 9.30
C LEU A 152 5.85 -1.84 8.18
N ILE A 153 6.56 -2.91 8.46
CA ILE A 153 6.72 -4.05 7.53
C ILE A 153 6.08 -5.28 8.14
N PHE A 154 5.15 -5.88 7.40
CA PHE A 154 4.42 -7.08 7.82
C PHE A 154 4.68 -8.24 6.86
N ALA A 155 4.66 -9.47 7.43
CA ALA A 155 4.51 -10.71 6.67
C ALA A 155 3.07 -11.19 6.72
N GLY A 156 2.58 -11.77 5.62
CA GLY A 156 1.35 -12.55 5.65
C GLY A 156 1.57 -13.82 6.47
N ASP A 157 0.80 -14.00 7.53
CA ASP A 157 0.84 -15.24 8.30
C ASP A 157 -0.15 -16.24 7.68
N ARG A 158 0.37 -17.07 6.75
CA ARG A 158 -0.46 -18.11 6.11
C ARG A 158 -0.66 -19.35 6.99
N PHE A 159 0.01 -19.42 8.14
CA PHE A 159 0.00 -20.60 9.01
C PHE A 159 -0.81 -20.43 10.30
N SER A 160 -1.35 -19.27 10.59
CA SER A 160 -2.33 -19.13 11.67
C SER A 160 -3.73 -19.53 11.17
N LYS A 161 -3.96 -20.86 11.02
CA LYS A 161 -5.30 -21.38 11.15
C LYS A 161 -5.61 -21.47 12.65
N PRO A 162 -6.83 -21.04 13.06
CA PRO A 162 -7.29 -21.26 14.44
C PRO A 162 -7.32 -22.74 14.78
#